data_1fbed646ca6d48fbf5ed45f9a49dabc3
#
_entry.id   1fbed646ca6d48fbf5ed45f9a49dabc3
#
_cell.length_a   1.000
_cell.length_b   1.000
_cell.length_c   1.000
_cell.angle_alpha   90.00
_cell.angle_beta   90.00
_cell.angle_gamma   90.00
#
_symmetry.space_group_name_H-M   'P 1'
#
loop_
_entity.id
_entity.type
_entity.pdbx_description
1 polymer ?
#
loop_
_entity_poly.entity_id
_entity_poly.type
_entity_poly.pdbx_seq_one_letter_code
_entity_poly.pdbx_strand_id
1 'polypeptide(L)'
;MLNQTAYSLGANRSCIRDLFEYGRARAAVVGEENVFDYSLGNPSIPSPAAVDEAVRQILQDTPTLQVHGYTSAVGDFATRQAIADDLNRRYDAGCRGENFFLGCGAAPELVAVFTALAVPEGELLAIAPYFPEYKPFAQAAGLNFRVVPPDVPEFQIKLDAVEAMLTPHTQAVLINTPNNPSGVVYTQKTLEALGALLTQKSREYGHPIYLISDEPYRELAYGVKVPFVPLIYPNTVVCYSYSKSLSLPGERIGYIYVPDSAADSRALYAAVAGAARSAGHVCAPSLWQKVIARCAGLRPDLQAYDRNRKALYEGLTAMGYEMAKPDGAFYLFIKAPGGDANAFSEKAKERDLLLVPGDGFGCPGYFRICYCVSYDMIQRSLPVFRALINKSGTDAAEERDDL
;
A
#
# COMPACT_ATOMS: atom_id res chain seq x y z
N MET A 1 -27.36 -9.52 -20.66
CA MET A 1 -26.70 -10.08 -19.45
C MET A 1 -25.44 -9.28 -19.15
N LEU A 2 -25.17 -8.94 -17.89
CA LEU A 2 -23.98 -8.23 -17.45
C LEU A 2 -23.04 -9.18 -16.70
N ASN A 3 -21.75 -8.86 -16.67
CA ASN A 3 -20.80 -9.54 -15.78
C ASN A 3 -21.16 -9.22 -14.33
N GLN A 4 -21.63 -10.24 -13.58
CA GLN A 4 -22.13 -10.04 -12.22
C GLN A 4 -21.02 -9.64 -11.23
N THR A 5 -19.79 -10.12 -11.44
CA THR A 5 -18.64 -9.69 -10.61
C THR A 5 -18.35 -8.21 -10.80
N ALA A 6 -18.28 -7.75 -12.05
CA ALA A 6 -18.07 -6.33 -12.35
C ALA A 6 -19.22 -5.46 -11.82
N TYR A 7 -20.47 -5.92 -11.97
CA TYR A 7 -21.63 -5.24 -11.41
C TYR A 7 -21.53 -5.11 -9.88
N SER A 8 -21.21 -6.22 -9.20
CA SER A 8 -21.10 -6.24 -7.73
C SER A 8 -19.99 -5.29 -7.24
N LEU A 9 -18.84 -5.28 -7.90
CA LEU A 9 -17.73 -4.36 -7.55
C LEU A 9 -18.08 -2.89 -7.78
N GLY A 10 -18.92 -2.59 -8.76
CA GLY A 10 -19.39 -1.22 -9.03
C GLY A 10 -20.54 -0.78 -8.13
N ALA A 11 -21.45 -1.71 -7.79
CA ALA A 11 -22.62 -1.43 -6.96
C ALA A 11 -22.29 -1.39 -5.47
N ASN A 12 -21.34 -2.20 -5.00
CA ASN A 12 -20.91 -2.24 -3.61
C ASN A 12 -19.60 -1.47 -3.44
N ARG A 13 -19.67 -0.36 -2.74
CA ARG A 13 -18.49 0.45 -2.42
C ARG A 13 -17.65 -0.24 -1.33
N SER A 14 -16.35 0.02 -1.32
CA SER A 14 -15.52 -0.37 -0.18
C SER A 14 -15.84 0.48 1.04
N CYS A 15 -15.69 -0.10 2.24
CA CYS A 15 -15.91 0.61 3.51
C CYS A 15 -15.14 1.94 3.59
N ILE A 16 -13.91 1.99 3.07
CA ILE A 16 -13.11 3.22 2.99
C ILE A 16 -13.82 4.30 2.17
N ARG A 17 -14.37 3.92 1.01
CA ARG A 17 -15.05 4.87 0.11
C ARG A 17 -16.38 5.34 0.68
N ASP A 18 -17.14 4.43 1.31
CA ASP A 18 -18.39 4.77 1.97
C ASP A 18 -18.19 5.76 3.12
N LEU A 19 -17.16 5.54 3.96
CA LEU A 19 -16.80 6.46 5.04
C LEU A 19 -16.36 7.81 4.51
N PHE A 20 -15.57 7.85 3.45
CA PHE A 20 -15.13 9.09 2.83
C PHE A 20 -16.31 9.93 2.29
N GLU A 21 -17.24 9.28 1.56
CA GLU A 21 -18.45 9.98 1.06
C GLU A 21 -19.36 10.43 2.22
N TYR A 22 -19.50 9.61 3.26
CA TYR A 22 -20.20 9.99 4.49
C TYR A 22 -19.55 11.22 5.13
N GLY A 23 -18.23 11.23 5.28
CA GLY A 23 -17.47 12.35 5.87
C GLY A 23 -17.68 13.64 5.11
N ARG A 24 -17.65 13.60 3.78
CA ARG A 24 -17.94 14.77 2.93
C ARG A 24 -19.38 15.29 3.11
N ALA A 25 -20.34 14.38 3.11
CA ALA A 25 -21.75 14.77 3.30
C ALA A 25 -21.97 15.34 4.72
N ARG A 26 -21.33 14.77 5.73
CA ARG A 26 -21.42 15.23 7.12
C ARG A 26 -20.75 16.60 7.31
N ALA A 27 -19.57 16.82 6.71
CA ALA A 27 -18.86 18.09 6.73
C ALA A 27 -19.68 19.25 6.14
N ALA A 28 -20.47 18.99 5.11
CA ALA A 28 -21.39 19.97 4.54
C ALA A 28 -22.50 20.42 5.52
N VAL A 29 -22.80 19.62 6.54
CA VAL A 29 -23.85 19.91 7.54
C VAL A 29 -23.28 20.55 8.81
N VAL A 30 -22.17 20.02 9.32
CA VAL A 30 -21.62 20.42 10.62
C VAL A 30 -20.39 21.32 10.55
N GLY A 31 -19.84 21.53 9.34
CA GLY A 31 -18.55 22.18 9.12
C GLY A 31 -17.41 21.18 8.99
N GLU A 32 -16.49 21.44 8.08
CA GLU A 32 -15.35 20.56 7.78
C GLU A 32 -14.44 20.37 9.02
N GLU A 33 -14.29 21.43 9.80
CA GLU A 33 -13.49 21.43 11.02
C GLU A 33 -14.05 20.52 12.13
N ASN A 34 -15.32 20.14 12.07
CA ASN A 34 -15.99 19.31 13.10
C ASN A 34 -16.01 17.82 12.72
N VAL A 35 -15.50 17.43 11.55
CA VAL A 35 -15.40 16.03 11.14
C VAL A 35 -13.96 15.58 11.19
N PHE A 36 -13.67 14.54 11.98
CA PHE A 36 -12.36 13.93 12.13
C PHE A 36 -12.23 12.72 11.20
N ASP A 37 -12.00 12.98 9.91
CA ASP A 37 -11.93 11.92 8.90
C ASP A 37 -10.52 11.32 8.80
N TYR A 38 -10.36 10.12 9.37
CA TYR A 38 -9.15 9.31 9.31
C TYR A 38 -9.24 8.16 8.28
N SER A 39 -10.25 8.17 7.42
CA SER A 39 -10.54 7.03 6.54
C SER A 39 -9.61 6.95 5.32
N LEU A 40 -9.30 8.08 4.68
CA LEU A 40 -8.60 8.10 3.40
C LEU A 40 -7.11 8.40 3.54
N GLY A 41 -6.26 7.48 3.06
CA GLY A 41 -4.81 7.66 2.98
C GLY A 41 -4.38 8.56 1.80
N ASN A 42 -4.80 9.81 1.80
CA ASN A 42 -4.39 10.80 0.81
C ASN A 42 -3.28 11.69 1.39
N PRO A 43 -2.11 11.84 0.72
CA PRO A 43 -1.05 12.71 1.21
C PRO A 43 -1.55 14.12 1.54
N SER A 44 -1.20 14.61 2.73
CA SER A 44 -1.53 15.97 3.19
C SER A 44 -0.34 16.93 3.16
N ILE A 45 0.83 16.41 2.80
CA ILE A 45 2.05 17.20 2.63
C ILE A 45 2.20 17.53 1.15
N PRO A 46 2.48 18.79 0.78
CA PRO A 46 2.68 19.17 -0.62
C PRO A 46 3.82 18.39 -1.29
N SER A 47 3.75 18.24 -2.60
CA SER A 47 4.89 17.81 -3.41
C SER A 47 6.11 18.68 -3.13
N PRO A 48 7.33 18.12 -3.18
CA PRO A 48 8.54 18.95 -3.16
C PRO A 48 8.50 20.01 -4.26
N ALA A 49 8.89 21.26 -3.95
CA ALA A 49 8.85 22.38 -4.89
C ALA A 49 9.62 22.12 -6.21
N ALA A 50 10.63 21.24 -6.16
CA ALA A 50 11.37 20.80 -7.34
C ALA A 50 10.49 20.04 -8.37
N VAL A 51 9.38 19.45 -7.95
CA VAL A 51 8.42 18.79 -8.86
C VAL A 51 7.72 19.85 -9.72
N ASP A 52 7.18 20.90 -9.12
CA ASP A 52 6.52 21.99 -9.82
C ASP A 52 7.50 22.74 -10.74
N GLU A 53 8.74 22.88 -10.30
CA GLU A 53 9.80 23.48 -11.11
C GLU A 53 10.13 22.61 -12.32
N ALA A 54 10.23 21.30 -12.14
CA ALA A 54 10.45 20.35 -13.24
C ALA A 54 9.30 20.42 -14.28
N VAL A 55 8.05 20.51 -13.84
CA VAL A 55 6.90 20.68 -14.73
C VAL A 55 7.04 21.97 -15.56
N ARG A 56 7.30 23.11 -14.92
CA ARG A 56 7.46 24.42 -15.61
C ARG A 56 8.56 24.36 -16.67
N GLN A 57 9.74 23.85 -16.30
CA GLN A 57 10.88 23.75 -17.21
C GLN A 57 10.59 22.81 -18.38
N ILE A 58 9.96 21.65 -18.15
CA ILE A 58 9.62 20.72 -19.22
C ILE A 58 8.66 21.38 -20.23
N LEU A 59 7.63 22.09 -19.73
CA LEU A 59 6.66 22.78 -20.60
C LEU A 59 7.30 23.93 -21.37
N GLN A 60 8.30 24.60 -20.81
CA GLN A 60 9.01 25.72 -21.44
C GLN A 60 10.05 25.22 -22.49
N ASP A 61 10.82 24.19 -22.16
CA ASP A 61 12.02 23.84 -22.90
C ASP A 61 11.80 22.70 -23.92
N THR A 62 10.68 21.97 -23.79
CA THR A 62 10.40 20.80 -24.63
C THR A 62 9.25 21.08 -25.60
N PRO A 63 9.42 20.80 -26.89
CA PRO A 63 8.33 20.97 -27.85
C PRO A 63 7.06 20.23 -27.44
N THR A 64 5.90 20.86 -27.59
CA THR A 64 4.59 20.35 -27.17
C THR A 64 4.32 18.91 -27.64
N LEU A 65 4.64 18.58 -28.90
CA LEU A 65 4.46 17.24 -29.44
C LEU A 65 5.34 16.18 -28.73
N GLN A 66 6.48 16.56 -28.18
CA GLN A 66 7.34 15.66 -27.41
C GLN A 66 6.90 15.55 -25.96
N VAL A 67 6.25 16.60 -25.41
CA VAL A 67 5.68 16.54 -24.05
C VAL A 67 4.45 15.65 -24.02
N HIS A 68 3.54 15.80 -24.99
CA HIS A 68 2.22 15.18 -24.99
C HIS A 68 2.09 13.98 -25.92
N GLY A 69 3.13 13.64 -26.67
CA GLY A 69 3.15 12.49 -27.57
C GLY A 69 3.22 11.15 -26.83
N TYR A 70 2.85 10.08 -27.52
CA TYR A 70 3.07 8.74 -27.01
C TYR A 70 4.55 8.46 -26.76
N THR A 71 4.85 7.78 -25.66
CA THR A 71 6.16 7.22 -25.36
C THR A 71 6.25 5.77 -25.85
N SER A 72 7.39 5.11 -25.63
CA SER A 72 7.46 3.64 -25.69
C SER A 72 6.40 3.02 -24.77
N ALA A 73 5.81 1.91 -25.18
CA ALA A 73 4.80 1.19 -24.42
C ALA A 73 5.26 0.83 -23.00
N VAL A 74 6.55 0.53 -22.84
CA VAL A 74 7.17 0.21 -21.54
C VAL A 74 7.68 1.45 -20.79
N GLY A 75 7.49 2.63 -21.38
CA GLY A 75 7.93 3.91 -20.81
C GLY A 75 9.24 4.42 -21.41
N ASP A 76 9.47 5.73 -21.22
CA ASP A 76 10.66 6.44 -21.66
C ASP A 76 11.94 5.87 -21.03
N PHE A 77 12.97 5.63 -21.84
CA PHE A 77 14.19 4.98 -21.36
C PHE A 77 14.99 5.85 -20.39
N ALA A 78 15.07 7.17 -20.63
CA ALA A 78 15.77 8.08 -19.72
C ALA A 78 15.14 8.10 -18.33
N THR A 79 13.82 8.03 -18.27
CA THR A 79 13.08 7.93 -17.01
C THR A 79 13.37 6.61 -16.28
N ARG A 80 13.31 5.49 -17.00
CA ARG A 80 13.63 4.16 -16.44
C ARG A 80 15.06 4.08 -15.93
N GLN A 81 16.01 4.67 -16.67
CA GLN A 81 17.39 4.74 -16.23
C GLN A 81 17.59 5.62 -14.99
N ALA A 82 16.93 6.78 -14.92
CA ALA A 82 17.00 7.64 -13.74
C ALA A 82 16.47 6.95 -12.47
N ILE A 83 15.43 6.11 -12.60
CA ILE A 83 14.93 5.28 -11.51
C ILE A 83 15.97 4.22 -11.11
N ALA A 84 16.57 3.54 -12.09
CA ALA A 84 17.63 2.55 -11.85
C ALA A 84 18.82 3.18 -11.12
N ASP A 85 19.26 4.36 -11.54
CA ASP A 85 20.38 5.11 -10.96
C ASP A 85 20.07 5.52 -9.49
N ASP A 86 18.83 5.92 -9.18
CA ASP A 86 18.43 6.22 -7.80
C ASP A 86 18.49 4.98 -6.90
N LEU A 87 17.94 3.86 -7.36
CA LEU A 87 17.96 2.61 -6.61
C LEU A 87 19.39 2.07 -6.41
N ASN A 88 20.25 2.20 -7.42
CA ASN A 88 21.66 1.82 -7.31
C ASN A 88 22.41 2.70 -6.29
N ARG A 89 22.19 4.00 -6.28
CA ARG A 89 22.78 4.88 -5.25
C ARG A 89 22.36 4.52 -3.83
N ARG A 90 21.13 4.02 -3.67
CA ARG A 90 20.54 3.72 -2.34
C ARG A 90 20.87 2.32 -1.83
N TYR A 91 20.89 1.35 -2.72
CA TYR A 91 20.90 -0.06 -2.35
C TYR A 91 22.05 -0.85 -2.98
N ASP A 92 22.81 -0.27 -3.92
CA ASP A 92 23.82 -1.00 -4.73
C ASP A 92 23.20 -2.23 -5.43
N ALA A 93 22.04 -2.03 -6.02
CA ALA A 93 21.16 -3.12 -6.45
C ALA A 93 21.46 -3.66 -7.87
N GLY A 94 22.34 -3.02 -8.63
CA GLY A 94 22.67 -3.42 -10.01
C GLY A 94 21.49 -3.29 -10.98
N CYS A 95 20.53 -2.40 -10.69
CA CYS A 95 19.37 -2.13 -11.55
C CYS A 95 19.79 -1.50 -12.87
N ARG A 96 19.09 -1.84 -13.96
CA ARG A 96 19.25 -1.26 -15.28
C ARG A 96 17.91 -0.74 -15.77
N GLY A 97 17.91 0.27 -16.66
CA GLY A 97 16.69 0.84 -17.23
C GLY A 97 15.78 -0.20 -17.90
N GLU A 98 16.35 -1.27 -18.46
CA GLU A 98 15.61 -2.37 -19.08
C GLU A 98 14.77 -3.19 -18.12
N ASN A 99 15.08 -3.15 -16.83
CA ASN A 99 14.35 -3.89 -15.80
C ASN A 99 13.03 -3.22 -15.39
N PHE A 100 12.77 -2.00 -15.85
CA PHE A 100 11.61 -1.20 -15.44
C PHE A 100 10.55 -1.09 -16.53
N PHE A 101 9.29 -1.25 -16.12
CA PHE A 101 8.10 -0.93 -16.90
C PHE A 101 7.38 0.24 -16.19
N LEU A 102 7.18 1.37 -16.87
CA LEU A 102 6.46 2.52 -16.31
C LEU A 102 4.96 2.32 -16.44
N GLY A 103 4.26 2.40 -15.33
CA GLY A 103 2.82 2.17 -15.23
C GLY A 103 2.06 3.37 -14.68
N CYS A 104 0.73 3.21 -14.62
CA CYS A 104 -0.20 4.23 -14.11
C CYS A 104 -0.40 4.16 -12.59
N GLY A 105 0.68 3.90 -11.84
CA GLY A 105 0.69 3.71 -10.39
C GLY A 105 0.48 2.26 -9.99
N ALA A 106 0.75 1.95 -8.70
CA ALA A 106 0.86 0.58 -8.20
C ALA A 106 -0.39 -0.30 -8.46
N ALA A 107 -1.61 0.24 -8.42
CA ALA A 107 -2.81 -0.58 -8.61
C ALA A 107 -2.90 -1.23 -10.00
N PRO A 108 -2.80 -0.49 -11.14
CA PRO A 108 -2.71 -1.11 -12.46
C PRO A 108 -1.49 -2.02 -12.65
N GLU A 109 -0.39 -1.70 -11.98
CA GLU A 109 0.84 -2.50 -12.01
C GLU A 109 0.65 -3.87 -11.35
N LEU A 110 0.00 -3.89 -10.17
CA LEU A 110 -0.37 -5.13 -9.49
C LEU A 110 -1.30 -5.99 -10.37
N VAL A 111 -2.31 -5.38 -10.99
CA VAL A 111 -3.19 -6.09 -11.94
C VAL A 111 -2.40 -6.72 -13.08
N ALA A 112 -1.43 -5.99 -13.65
CA ALA A 112 -0.58 -6.50 -14.73
C ALA A 112 0.30 -7.67 -14.25
N VAL A 113 0.92 -7.56 -13.06
CA VAL A 113 1.74 -8.64 -12.48
C VAL A 113 0.89 -9.87 -12.13
N PHE A 114 -0.27 -9.68 -11.52
CA PHE A 114 -1.19 -10.78 -11.20
C PHE A 114 -1.64 -11.51 -12.48
N THR A 115 -2.02 -10.75 -13.52
CA THR A 115 -2.42 -11.31 -14.82
C THR A 115 -1.27 -12.06 -15.48
N ALA A 116 -0.03 -11.54 -15.41
CA ALA A 116 1.13 -12.20 -15.97
C ALA A 116 1.48 -13.54 -15.30
N LEU A 117 1.13 -13.69 -14.01
CA LEU A 117 1.35 -14.90 -13.21
C LEU A 117 0.13 -15.84 -13.16
N ALA A 118 -1.00 -15.42 -13.73
CA ALA A 118 -2.22 -16.21 -13.67
C ALA A 118 -2.11 -17.43 -14.60
N VAL A 119 -2.19 -18.60 -13.99
CA VAL A 119 -2.32 -19.91 -14.66
C VAL A 119 -3.56 -20.61 -14.12
N PRO A 120 -4.12 -21.63 -14.81
CA PRO A 120 -5.25 -22.40 -14.29
C PRO A 120 -4.96 -22.91 -12.86
N GLU A 121 -5.92 -22.70 -11.96
CA GLU A 121 -5.83 -23.03 -10.53
C GLU A 121 -4.74 -22.28 -9.74
N GLY A 122 -4.04 -21.33 -10.36
CA GLY A 122 -3.00 -20.55 -9.73
C GLY A 122 -3.48 -19.77 -8.51
N GLU A 123 -2.65 -19.75 -7.45
CA GLU A 123 -2.94 -19.11 -6.17
C GLU A 123 -2.05 -17.90 -5.94
N LEU A 124 -2.63 -16.84 -5.36
CA LEU A 124 -1.93 -15.70 -4.80
C LEU A 124 -2.16 -15.66 -3.28
N LEU A 125 -1.09 -15.78 -2.49
CA LEU A 125 -1.14 -15.63 -1.04
C LEU A 125 -0.85 -14.19 -0.64
N ALA A 126 -1.80 -13.52 0.02
CA ALA A 126 -1.58 -12.22 0.66
C ALA A 126 -1.45 -12.40 2.17
N ILE A 127 -0.55 -11.64 2.79
CA ILE A 127 -0.32 -11.68 4.23
C ILE A 127 -1.20 -10.61 4.89
N ALA A 128 -2.08 -11.02 5.81
CA ALA A 128 -2.90 -10.10 6.58
C ALA A 128 -2.06 -9.38 7.66
N PRO A 129 -2.37 -8.12 7.98
CA PRO A 129 -3.38 -7.30 7.32
C PRO A 129 -2.90 -6.80 5.95
N TYR A 130 -3.78 -6.76 4.96
CA TYR A 130 -3.48 -6.43 3.57
C TYR A 130 -4.40 -5.33 3.02
N PHE A 131 -3.99 -4.68 1.93
CA PHE A 131 -4.82 -3.67 1.26
C PHE A 131 -6.02 -4.33 0.58
N PRO A 132 -7.28 -3.93 0.88
CA PRO A 132 -8.49 -4.65 0.46
C PRO A 132 -8.64 -4.87 -1.05
N GLU A 133 -8.10 -3.96 -1.87
CA GLU A 133 -8.20 -4.05 -3.32
C GLU A 133 -7.36 -5.19 -3.94
N TYR A 134 -6.44 -5.81 -3.19
CA TYR A 134 -5.70 -6.96 -3.71
C TYR A 134 -6.61 -8.13 -4.09
N LYS A 135 -7.66 -8.37 -3.31
CA LYS A 135 -8.61 -9.45 -3.58
C LYS A 135 -9.35 -9.27 -4.91
N PRO A 136 -10.03 -8.13 -5.18
CA PRO A 136 -10.66 -7.92 -6.49
C PRO A 136 -9.66 -7.91 -7.65
N PHE A 137 -8.42 -7.41 -7.46
CA PHE A 137 -7.39 -7.45 -8.49
C PHE A 137 -6.98 -8.88 -8.84
N ALA A 138 -6.73 -9.74 -7.84
CA ALA A 138 -6.38 -11.14 -8.04
C ALA A 138 -7.52 -11.91 -8.70
N GLN A 139 -8.76 -11.70 -8.27
CA GLN A 139 -9.94 -12.34 -8.84
C GLN A 139 -10.15 -11.92 -10.31
N ALA A 140 -9.97 -10.64 -10.64
CA ALA A 140 -10.06 -10.15 -12.01
C ALA A 140 -8.96 -10.74 -12.91
N ALA A 141 -7.78 -11.01 -12.36
CA ALA A 141 -6.68 -11.68 -13.06
C ALA A 141 -6.90 -13.21 -13.21
N GLY A 142 -7.87 -13.80 -12.50
CA GLY A 142 -8.12 -15.24 -12.54
C GLY A 142 -7.32 -16.06 -11.52
N LEU A 143 -6.69 -15.40 -10.53
CA LEU A 143 -5.99 -16.08 -9.44
C LEU A 143 -6.92 -16.38 -8.25
N ASN A 144 -6.70 -17.52 -7.62
CA ASN A 144 -7.31 -17.87 -6.35
C ASN A 144 -6.64 -17.07 -5.23
N PHE A 145 -7.36 -16.09 -4.68
CA PHE A 145 -6.83 -15.25 -3.60
C PHE A 145 -6.96 -15.95 -2.26
N ARG A 146 -5.84 -16.18 -1.60
CA ARG A 146 -5.74 -16.80 -0.28
C ARG A 146 -5.07 -15.86 0.71
N VAL A 147 -5.45 -15.93 1.99
CA VAL A 147 -5.00 -15.00 3.02
C VAL A 147 -4.29 -15.77 4.12
N VAL A 148 -3.02 -15.44 4.35
CA VAL A 148 -2.25 -15.89 5.52
C VAL A 148 -2.70 -15.07 6.73
N PRO A 149 -3.04 -15.71 7.87
CA PRO A 149 -3.46 -15.02 9.09
C PRO A 149 -2.42 -13.99 9.58
N PRO A 150 -2.86 -12.88 10.20
CA PRO A 150 -1.96 -11.86 10.70
C PRO A 150 -1.13 -12.36 11.89
N ASP A 151 0.08 -11.84 12.01
CA ASP A 151 0.95 -11.99 13.18
C ASP A 151 0.65 -10.86 14.18
N VAL A 152 -0.28 -11.10 15.09
CA VAL A 152 -0.68 -10.09 16.09
C VAL A 152 0.06 -10.30 17.41
N PRO A 153 0.50 -9.24 18.09
CA PRO A 153 0.26 -7.81 17.79
C PRO A 153 1.36 -7.16 16.93
N GLU A 154 2.45 -7.86 16.56
CA GLU A 154 3.64 -7.31 15.94
C GLU A 154 3.48 -6.99 14.44
N PHE A 155 2.53 -7.65 13.78
CA PHE A 155 2.27 -7.54 12.33
C PHE A 155 3.51 -7.76 11.45
N GLN A 156 4.41 -8.65 11.89
CA GLN A 156 5.46 -9.22 11.05
C GLN A 156 4.88 -10.38 10.21
N ILE A 157 5.72 -11.19 9.60
CA ILE A 157 5.27 -12.36 8.81
C ILE A 157 5.32 -13.61 9.67
N LYS A 158 4.17 -14.24 9.85
CA LYS A 158 4.04 -15.53 10.56
C LYS A 158 4.44 -16.68 9.62
N LEU A 159 5.71 -17.06 9.65
CA LEU A 159 6.30 -17.98 8.67
C LEU A 159 5.69 -19.39 8.69
N ASP A 160 5.35 -19.91 9.86
CA ASP A 160 4.65 -21.20 10.02
C ASP A 160 3.29 -21.20 9.35
N ALA A 161 2.56 -20.07 9.44
CA ALA A 161 1.29 -19.90 8.76
C ALA A 161 1.47 -19.76 7.24
N VAL A 162 2.52 -19.06 6.77
CA VAL A 162 2.85 -19.01 5.34
C VAL A 162 3.15 -20.42 4.84
N GLU A 163 4.02 -21.17 5.52
CA GLU A 163 4.40 -22.53 5.11
C GLU A 163 3.18 -23.47 5.03
N ALA A 164 2.30 -23.42 6.02
CA ALA A 164 1.07 -24.23 6.04
C ALA A 164 0.08 -23.92 4.90
N MET A 165 0.18 -22.73 4.31
CA MET A 165 -0.72 -22.30 3.24
C MET A 165 -0.12 -22.40 1.84
N LEU A 166 1.19 -22.60 1.70
CA LEU A 166 1.85 -22.82 0.42
C LEU A 166 1.43 -24.17 -0.18
N THR A 167 1.11 -24.19 -1.47
CA THR A 167 0.74 -25.40 -2.24
C THR A 167 1.47 -25.41 -3.58
N PRO A 168 1.47 -26.56 -4.30
CA PRO A 168 2.02 -26.61 -5.66
C PRO A 168 1.31 -25.69 -6.67
N HIS A 169 0.16 -25.09 -6.33
CA HIS A 169 -0.54 -24.10 -7.15
C HIS A 169 -0.14 -22.66 -6.84
N THR A 170 0.64 -22.43 -5.76
CA THR A 170 1.04 -21.08 -5.35
C THR A 170 1.99 -20.45 -6.36
N GLN A 171 1.52 -19.44 -7.10
CA GLN A 171 2.32 -18.69 -8.08
C GLN A 171 3.09 -17.55 -7.43
N ALA A 172 2.49 -16.89 -6.44
CA ALA A 172 3.15 -15.78 -5.75
C ALA A 172 2.67 -15.61 -4.31
N VAL A 173 3.54 -14.99 -3.50
CA VAL A 173 3.22 -14.38 -2.21
C VAL A 173 3.28 -12.87 -2.37
N LEU A 174 2.29 -12.16 -1.83
CA LEU A 174 2.19 -10.69 -1.89
C LEU A 174 2.48 -10.09 -0.53
N ILE A 175 3.41 -9.15 -0.50
CA ILE A 175 3.74 -8.34 0.67
C ILE A 175 3.59 -6.86 0.37
N ASN A 176 3.35 -6.07 1.41
CA ASN A 176 3.35 -4.60 1.36
C ASN A 176 4.17 -4.08 2.53
N THR A 177 5.30 -3.41 2.24
CA THR A 177 6.21 -2.90 3.29
C THR A 177 6.89 -1.60 2.83
N PRO A 178 6.76 -0.51 3.61
CA PRO A 178 5.94 -0.31 4.82
C PRO A 178 4.46 -0.61 4.58
N ASN A 179 3.79 -1.18 5.59
CA ASN A 179 2.48 -1.82 5.40
C ASN A 179 1.30 -0.85 5.53
N ASN A 180 0.32 -1.01 4.68
CA ASN A 180 -1.05 -0.52 4.84
C ASN A 180 -1.94 -1.74 5.15
N PRO A 181 -2.52 -1.85 6.36
CA PRO A 181 -2.86 -0.77 7.29
C PRO A 181 -1.97 -0.63 8.54
N SER A 182 -1.02 -1.55 8.81
CA SER A 182 -0.37 -1.64 10.12
C SER A 182 0.69 -0.57 10.40
N GLY A 183 1.23 0.07 9.37
CA GLY A 183 2.36 0.99 9.51
C GLY A 183 3.70 0.29 9.84
N VAL A 184 3.72 -1.03 9.90
CA VAL A 184 4.91 -1.81 10.25
C VAL A 184 5.83 -1.95 9.04
N VAL A 185 7.14 -1.92 9.27
CA VAL A 185 8.17 -2.28 8.30
C VAL A 185 8.62 -3.71 8.59
N TYR A 186 8.57 -4.60 7.59
CA TYR A 186 9.11 -5.95 7.77
C TYR A 186 10.62 -5.91 7.94
N THR A 187 11.10 -6.64 8.97
CA THR A 187 12.54 -6.69 9.25
C THR A 187 13.28 -7.45 8.16
N GLN A 188 14.57 -7.14 7.98
CA GLN A 188 15.41 -7.89 7.07
C GLN A 188 15.42 -9.39 7.43
N LYS A 189 15.51 -9.73 8.72
CA LYS A 189 15.47 -11.11 9.23
C LYS A 189 14.17 -11.83 8.82
N THR A 190 13.03 -11.16 8.94
CA THR A 190 11.72 -11.72 8.53
C THR A 190 11.68 -11.99 7.03
N LEU A 191 12.18 -11.05 6.22
CA LEU A 191 12.22 -11.19 4.77
C LEU A 191 13.23 -12.25 4.29
N GLU A 192 14.38 -12.35 4.94
CA GLU A 192 15.38 -13.44 4.68
C GLU A 192 14.79 -14.81 4.95
N ALA A 193 14.09 -14.96 6.07
CA ALA A 193 13.43 -16.21 6.42
C ALA A 193 12.30 -16.57 5.45
N LEU A 194 11.49 -15.59 5.02
CA LEU A 194 10.50 -15.77 3.96
C LEU A 194 11.17 -16.19 2.64
N GLY A 195 12.22 -15.51 2.21
CA GLY A 195 12.96 -15.83 0.99
C GLY A 195 13.54 -17.23 0.99
N ALA A 196 14.08 -17.68 2.15
CA ALA A 196 14.57 -19.03 2.33
C ALA A 196 13.44 -20.07 2.19
N LEU A 197 12.30 -19.84 2.83
CA LEU A 197 11.11 -20.69 2.72
C LEU A 197 10.62 -20.79 1.27
N LEU A 198 10.46 -19.64 0.57
CA LEU A 198 10.02 -19.63 -0.83
C LEU A 198 11.02 -20.33 -1.75
N THR A 199 12.32 -20.20 -1.49
CA THR A 199 13.35 -20.92 -2.24
C THR A 199 13.23 -22.44 -2.06
N GLN A 200 13.02 -22.89 -0.82
CA GLN A 200 12.83 -24.30 -0.52
C GLN A 200 11.58 -24.84 -1.23
N LYS A 201 10.43 -24.15 -1.09
CA LYS A 201 9.15 -24.59 -1.68
C LYS A 201 9.16 -24.51 -3.20
N SER A 202 9.84 -23.54 -3.80
CA SER A 202 10.02 -23.49 -5.27
C SER A 202 10.74 -24.73 -5.80
N ARG A 203 11.75 -25.23 -5.09
CA ARG A 203 12.45 -26.48 -5.44
C ARG A 203 11.55 -27.69 -5.24
N GLU A 204 10.81 -27.73 -4.14
CA GLU A 204 9.87 -28.81 -3.81
C GLU A 204 8.76 -28.95 -4.87
N TYR A 205 8.20 -27.82 -5.32
CA TYR A 205 7.08 -27.79 -6.27
C TYR A 205 7.52 -27.80 -7.74
N GLY A 206 8.82 -27.58 -8.01
CA GLY A 206 9.39 -27.64 -9.36
C GLY A 206 9.12 -26.40 -10.21
N HIS A 207 8.68 -25.29 -9.62
CA HIS A 207 8.50 -24.00 -10.28
C HIS A 207 8.82 -22.84 -9.33
N PRO A 208 9.19 -21.64 -9.85
CA PRO A 208 9.42 -20.47 -9.00
C PRO A 208 8.13 -20.00 -8.34
N ILE A 209 8.19 -19.68 -7.04
CA ILE A 209 7.19 -18.91 -6.34
C ILE A 209 7.68 -17.47 -6.33
N TYR A 210 6.97 -16.56 -6.96
CA TYR A 210 7.38 -15.16 -6.99
C TYR A 210 6.97 -14.44 -5.70
N LEU A 211 7.76 -13.44 -5.29
CA LEU A 211 7.41 -12.51 -4.22
C LEU A 211 7.04 -11.17 -4.86
N ILE A 212 5.79 -10.76 -4.72
CA ILE A 212 5.33 -9.47 -5.20
C ILE A 212 5.45 -8.49 -4.04
N SER A 213 6.29 -7.47 -4.20
CA SER A 213 6.51 -6.42 -3.20
C SER A 213 5.82 -5.14 -3.65
N ASP A 214 4.69 -4.82 -3.01
CA ASP A 214 3.98 -3.55 -3.20
C ASP A 214 4.60 -2.49 -2.30
N GLU A 215 5.28 -1.49 -2.89
CA GLU A 215 6.15 -0.57 -2.16
C GLU A 215 5.82 0.93 -2.32
N PRO A 216 4.56 1.37 -2.32
CA PRO A 216 4.22 2.78 -2.49
C PRO A 216 4.68 3.66 -1.31
N TYR A 217 5.04 3.04 -0.18
CA TYR A 217 5.45 3.72 1.06
C TYR A 217 6.96 3.59 1.36
N ARG A 218 7.78 3.08 0.44
CA ARG A 218 9.22 2.79 0.68
C ARG A 218 9.98 3.97 1.29
N GLU A 219 9.68 5.18 0.88
CA GLU A 219 10.32 6.41 1.37
C GLU A 219 9.71 6.95 2.68
N LEU A 220 8.57 6.40 3.10
CA LEU A 220 7.89 6.79 4.33
C LEU A 220 8.27 5.84 5.45
N ALA A 221 9.49 5.98 5.98
CA ALA A 221 10.01 5.19 7.09
C ALA A 221 10.66 6.09 8.15
N TYR A 222 10.41 5.81 9.42
CA TYR A 222 10.75 6.68 10.55
C TYR A 222 11.83 6.03 11.43
N GLY A 223 13.09 6.37 11.13
CA GLY A 223 14.24 5.88 11.90
C GLY A 223 14.63 4.43 11.65
N VAL A 224 14.00 3.76 10.70
CA VAL A 224 14.31 2.39 10.27
C VAL A 224 14.66 2.35 8.79
N LYS A 225 15.50 1.39 8.41
CA LYS A 225 15.81 1.13 6.99
C LYS A 225 14.78 0.15 6.43
N VAL A 226 14.16 0.52 5.31
CA VAL A 226 13.33 -0.41 4.53
C VAL A 226 14.26 -1.29 3.70
N PRO A 227 14.24 -2.63 3.87
CA PRO A 227 15.04 -3.52 3.05
C PRO A 227 14.61 -3.47 1.59
N PHE A 228 15.55 -3.58 0.65
CA PHE A 228 15.22 -3.75 -0.76
C PHE A 228 15.05 -5.22 -1.08
N VAL A 229 13.81 -5.66 -1.16
CA VAL A 229 13.42 -7.08 -1.19
C VAL A 229 14.08 -7.89 -2.30
N PRO A 230 14.31 -7.33 -3.54
CA PRO A 230 14.99 -8.07 -4.61
C PRO A 230 16.42 -8.51 -4.28
N LEU A 231 17.12 -7.84 -3.36
CA LEU A 231 18.45 -8.25 -2.89
C LEU A 231 18.39 -9.39 -1.87
N ILE A 232 17.23 -9.66 -1.29
CA ILE A 232 17.02 -10.73 -0.30
C ILE A 232 16.48 -11.98 -0.99
N TYR A 233 15.49 -11.83 -1.86
CA TYR A 233 14.90 -12.92 -2.63
C TYR A 233 14.87 -12.58 -4.12
N PRO A 234 15.67 -13.28 -4.96
CA PRO A 234 15.81 -12.92 -6.39
C PRO A 234 14.51 -12.93 -7.20
N ASN A 235 13.59 -13.87 -6.89
CA ASN A 235 12.30 -13.97 -7.59
C ASN A 235 11.29 -12.92 -7.10
N THR A 236 11.74 -11.68 -6.86
CA THR A 236 10.89 -10.58 -6.41
C THR A 236 10.52 -9.66 -7.57
N VAL A 237 9.23 -9.36 -7.71
CA VAL A 237 8.71 -8.29 -8.58
C VAL A 237 8.27 -7.14 -7.70
N VAL A 238 8.77 -5.93 -7.96
CA VAL A 238 8.37 -4.73 -7.21
C VAL A 238 7.34 -3.95 -8.00
N CYS A 239 6.23 -3.56 -7.33
CA CYS A 239 5.29 -2.56 -7.81
C CYS A 239 5.43 -1.30 -6.95
N TYR A 240 5.66 -0.15 -7.59
CA TYR A 240 5.95 1.10 -6.91
C TYR A 240 5.11 2.24 -7.47
N SER A 241 4.75 3.21 -6.62
CA SER A 241 4.04 4.42 -7.04
C SER A 241 4.61 5.67 -6.40
N TYR A 242 4.72 6.75 -7.17
CA TYR A 242 5.06 8.09 -6.67
C TYR A 242 3.89 8.79 -5.97
N SER A 243 2.74 8.12 -5.86
CA SER A 243 1.55 8.66 -5.19
C SER A 243 1.80 9.14 -3.76
N LYS A 244 2.72 8.47 -3.03
CA LYS A 244 2.97 8.75 -1.61
C LYS A 244 4.29 9.46 -1.38
N SER A 245 5.36 9.01 -2.02
CA SER A 245 6.71 9.58 -1.87
C SER A 245 6.82 11.02 -2.38
N LEU A 246 6.13 11.35 -3.46
CA LEU A 246 6.13 12.70 -4.04
C LEU A 246 4.78 13.42 -3.93
N SER A 247 3.82 12.86 -3.19
CA SER A 247 2.46 13.41 -3.07
C SER A 247 1.77 13.64 -4.44
N LEU A 248 1.88 12.67 -5.34
CA LEU A 248 1.35 12.71 -6.71
C LEU A 248 0.27 11.64 -6.98
N PRO A 249 -0.73 11.43 -6.10
CA PRO A 249 -1.71 10.36 -6.30
C PRO A 249 -2.61 10.60 -7.53
N GLY A 250 -2.86 11.86 -7.89
CA GLY A 250 -3.67 12.24 -9.05
C GLY A 250 -2.97 12.02 -10.39
N GLU A 251 -1.64 11.98 -10.39
CA GLU A 251 -0.83 11.97 -11.62
C GLU A 251 -0.62 10.58 -12.21
N ARG A 252 -0.96 9.55 -11.46
CA ARG A 252 -0.99 8.16 -11.91
C ARG A 252 0.34 7.71 -12.54
N ILE A 253 1.43 7.80 -11.81
CA ILE A 253 2.77 7.40 -12.26
C ILE A 253 3.44 6.47 -11.25
N GLY A 254 4.02 5.38 -11.76
CA GLY A 254 4.73 4.37 -10.99
C GLY A 254 5.55 3.46 -11.90
N TYR A 255 6.01 2.34 -11.37
CA TYR A 255 6.77 1.37 -12.14
C TYR A 255 6.67 -0.06 -11.58
N ILE A 256 6.83 -1.02 -12.46
CA ILE A 256 7.14 -2.41 -12.14
C ILE A 256 8.66 -2.61 -12.35
N TYR A 257 9.32 -3.26 -11.40
CA TYR A 257 10.71 -3.68 -11.51
C TYR A 257 10.80 -5.20 -11.49
N VAL A 258 11.43 -5.77 -12.52
CA VAL A 258 11.74 -7.19 -12.65
C VAL A 258 13.26 -7.35 -12.70
N PRO A 259 13.91 -7.87 -11.64
CA PRO A 259 15.36 -8.01 -11.60
C PRO A 259 15.86 -9.07 -12.58
N ASP A 260 17.07 -8.89 -13.11
CA ASP A 260 17.72 -9.89 -13.98
C ASP A 260 17.93 -11.23 -13.29
N SER A 261 18.05 -11.23 -11.96
CA SER A 261 18.24 -12.43 -11.13
C SER A 261 16.96 -13.24 -10.92
N ALA A 262 15.78 -12.73 -11.29
CA ALA A 262 14.54 -13.49 -11.17
C ALA A 262 14.53 -14.67 -12.16
N ALA A 263 13.90 -15.75 -11.76
CA ALA A 263 13.66 -16.87 -12.66
C ALA A 263 12.86 -16.37 -13.88
N ASP A 264 13.26 -16.82 -15.06
CA ASP A 264 12.61 -16.44 -16.33
C ASP A 264 12.43 -14.91 -16.52
N SER A 265 13.34 -14.09 -15.99
CA SER A 265 13.24 -12.63 -15.90
C SER A 265 12.75 -11.97 -17.18
N ARG A 266 13.33 -12.34 -18.35
CA ARG A 266 12.92 -11.77 -19.65
C ARG A 266 11.50 -12.16 -20.07
N ALA A 267 11.13 -13.42 -19.83
CA ALA A 267 9.79 -13.92 -20.13
C ALA A 267 8.77 -13.30 -19.18
N LEU A 268 9.09 -13.19 -17.90
CA LEU A 268 8.26 -12.52 -16.90
C LEU A 268 8.03 -11.04 -17.24
N TYR A 269 9.10 -10.30 -17.61
CA TYR A 269 8.97 -8.92 -18.05
C TYR A 269 8.08 -8.79 -19.27
N ALA A 270 8.26 -9.67 -20.28
CA ALA A 270 7.42 -9.69 -21.48
C ALA A 270 5.95 -10.01 -21.15
N ALA A 271 5.70 -10.95 -20.22
CA ALA A 271 4.36 -11.31 -19.77
C ALA A 271 3.68 -10.13 -19.06
N VAL A 272 4.40 -9.42 -18.16
CA VAL A 272 3.92 -8.21 -17.49
C VAL A 272 3.57 -7.12 -18.50
N ALA A 273 4.44 -6.85 -19.47
CA ALA A 273 4.17 -5.87 -20.55
C ALA A 273 2.96 -6.28 -21.41
N GLY A 274 2.82 -7.57 -21.71
CA GLY A 274 1.65 -8.13 -22.41
C GLY A 274 0.35 -8.00 -21.62
N ALA A 275 0.40 -8.27 -20.32
CA ALA A 275 -0.73 -8.12 -19.41
C ALA A 275 -1.17 -6.65 -19.29
N ALA A 276 -0.22 -5.73 -19.10
CA ALA A 276 -0.50 -4.29 -19.09
C ALA A 276 -1.14 -3.82 -20.41
N ARG A 277 -0.63 -4.32 -21.56
CA ARG A 277 -1.21 -4.03 -22.86
C ARG A 277 -2.65 -4.54 -23.00
N SER A 278 -2.92 -5.76 -22.56
CA SER A 278 -4.27 -6.35 -22.64
C SER A 278 -5.30 -5.60 -21.75
N ALA A 279 -4.84 -5.04 -20.65
CA ALA A 279 -5.64 -4.20 -19.75
C ALA A 279 -5.75 -2.73 -20.22
N GLY A 280 -5.06 -2.33 -21.30
CA GLY A 280 -5.05 -0.95 -21.80
C GLY A 280 -4.15 0.00 -20.98
N HIS A 281 -3.27 -0.50 -20.13
CA HIS A 281 -2.39 0.28 -19.25
C HIS A 281 -0.96 0.41 -19.80
N VAL A 282 -0.83 0.89 -21.04
CA VAL A 282 0.46 1.18 -21.67
C VAL A 282 0.67 2.69 -21.81
N CYS A 283 1.93 3.10 -21.98
CA CYS A 283 2.29 4.50 -22.14
C CYS A 283 1.82 5.34 -20.94
N ALA A 284 2.39 5.13 -19.77
CA ALA A 284 2.16 5.99 -18.60
C ALA A 284 2.22 7.48 -18.99
N PRO A 285 1.58 8.41 -18.26
CA PRO A 285 1.46 9.83 -18.67
C PRO A 285 2.80 10.44 -19.04
N SER A 286 2.96 10.89 -20.29
CA SER A 286 4.25 11.28 -20.89
C SER A 286 4.93 12.44 -20.18
N LEU A 287 4.18 13.48 -19.78
CA LEU A 287 4.70 14.59 -19.00
C LEU A 287 5.29 14.09 -17.67
N TRP A 288 4.54 13.23 -16.97
CA TRP A 288 4.97 12.74 -15.67
C TRP A 288 6.16 11.79 -15.73
N GLN A 289 6.34 11.04 -16.79
CA GLN A 289 7.58 10.30 -17.04
C GLN A 289 8.78 11.26 -17.04
N LYS A 290 8.69 12.36 -17.79
CA LYS A 290 9.76 13.37 -17.87
C LYS A 290 10.02 14.07 -16.53
N VAL A 291 8.97 14.33 -15.74
CA VAL A 291 9.09 14.85 -14.39
C VAL A 291 9.83 13.86 -13.49
N ILE A 292 9.47 12.59 -13.52
CA ILE A 292 10.13 11.56 -12.72
C ILE A 292 11.59 11.38 -13.12
N ALA A 293 11.94 11.51 -14.41
CA ALA A 293 13.35 11.49 -14.83
C ALA A 293 14.23 12.51 -14.08
N ARG A 294 13.63 13.66 -13.68
CA ARG A 294 14.31 14.72 -12.91
C ARG A 294 14.17 14.58 -11.39
N CYS A 295 13.13 13.86 -10.94
CA CYS A 295 12.68 13.87 -9.54
C CYS A 295 12.79 12.51 -8.83
N ALA A 296 13.25 11.44 -9.50
CA ALA A 296 13.28 10.08 -8.94
C ALA A 296 14.00 9.98 -7.58
N GLY A 297 15.03 10.82 -7.37
CA GLY A 297 15.81 10.88 -6.12
C GLY A 297 15.22 11.74 -5.01
N LEU A 298 14.12 12.45 -5.24
CA LEU A 298 13.51 13.32 -4.21
C LEU A 298 12.85 12.48 -3.11
N ARG A 299 12.73 13.09 -1.93
CA ARG A 299 12.15 12.47 -0.73
C ARG A 299 11.02 13.34 -0.18
N PRO A 300 9.99 12.73 0.45
CA PRO A 300 8.93 13.46 1.12
C PRO A 300 9.44 14.20 2.36
N ASP A 301 8.68 15.16 2.84
CA ASP A 301 8.90 15.76 4.15
C ASP A 301 8.48 14.76 5.25
N LEU A 302 9.45 13.96 5.69
CA LEU A 302 9.24 12.98 6.76
C LEU A 302 8.99 13.63 8.13
N GLN A 303 9.48 14.86 8.37
CA GLN A 303 9.34 15.51 9.68
C GLN A 303 7.88 15.83 9.99
N ALA A 304 7.14 16.31 8.99
CA ALA A 304 5.73 16.60 9.14
C ALA A 304 4.89 15.35 9.43
N TYR A 305 5.15 14.26 8.69
CA TYR A 305 4.48 12.97 8.96
C TYR A 305 4.90 12.36 10.31
N ASP A 306 6.18 12.43 10.69
CA ASP A 306 6.68 11.90 11.96
C ASP A 306 6.10 12.65 13.16
N ARG A 307 5.92 13.96 13.06
CA ARG A 307 5.22 14.77 14.07
C ARG A 307 3.79 14.27 14.28
N ASN A 308 3.04 14.07 13.19
CA ASN A 308 1.67 13.59 13.24
C ASN A 308 1.60 12.17 13.82
N ARG A 309 2.51 11.28 13.36
CA ARG A 309 2.65 9.91 13.88
C ARG A 309 2.87 9.89 15.38
N LYS A 310 3.85 10.67 15.88
CA LYS A 310 4.16 10.74 17.31
C LYS A 310 2.97 11.26 18.11
N ALA A 311 2.34 12.34 17.68
CA ALA A 311 1.21 12.92 18.40
C ALA A 311 0.06 11.93 18.58
N LEU A 312 -0.31 11.20 17.51
CA LEU A 312 -1.36 10.18 17.61
C LEU A 312 -0.90 8.94 18.36
N TYR A 313 0.25 8.37 18.03
CA TYR A 313 0.75 7.15 18.65
C TYR A 313 0.93 7.33 20.17
N GLU A 314 1.64 8.37 20.60
CA GLU A 314 1.87 8.67 22.01
C GLU A 314 0.57 9.05 22.74
N GLY A 315 -0.27 9.89 22.11
CA GLY A 315 -1.54 10.31 22.67
C GLY A 315 -2.50 9.14 22.91
N LEU A 316 -2.67 8.27 21.92
CA LEU A 316 -3.56 7.11 22.01
C LEU A 316 -3.01 6.03 22.95
N THR A 317 -1.69 5.77 22.91
CA THR A 317 -1.05 4.82 23.85
C THR A 317 -1.21 5.28 25.30
N ALA A 318 -1.04 6.58 25.57
CA ALA A 318 -1.25 7.15 26.91
C ALA A 318 -2.70 7.06 27.40
N MET A 319 -3.67 6.87 26.50
CA MET A 319 -5.08 6.62 26.82
C MET A 319 -5.40 5.13 27.01
N GLY A 320 -4.46 4.23 26.72
CA GLY A 320 -4.65 2.79 26.86
C GLY A 320 -5.04 2.06 25.55
N TYR A 321 -4.99 2.72 24.40
CA TYR A 321 -5.16 2.01 23.11
C TYR A 321 -3.95 1.14 22.81
N GLU A 322 -4.21 -0.10 22.36
CA GLU A 322 -3.18 -1.08 21.99
C GLU A 322 -2.94 -1.08 20.48
N MET A 323 -1.70 -0.97 20.06
CA MET A 323 -1.30 -1.02 18.65
C MET A 323 0.19 -1.31 18.48
N ALA A 324 0.58 -1.87 17.33
CA ALA A 324 1.98 -1.93 16.96
C ALA A 324 2.54 -0.52 16.75
N LYS A 325 3.83 -0.35 17.03
CA LYS A 325 4.52 0.91 16.70
C LYS A 325 4.63 1.05 15.19
N PRO A 326 4.12 2.13 14.58
CA PRO A 326 4.25 2.35 13.15
C PRO A 326 5.64 2.88 12.83
N ASP A 327 6.44 2.08 12.15
CA ASP A 327 7.78 2.47 11.70
C ASP A 327 7.81 2.97 10.25
N GLY A 328 6.65 2.94 9.56
CA GLY A 328 6.52 3.42 8.19
C GLY A 328 5.10 3.74 7.76
N ALA A 329 4.93 4.08 6.48
CA ALA A 329 3.68 4.55 5.88
C ALA A 329 3.10 5.77 6.63
N PHE A 330 1.79 5.91 6.71
CA PHE A 330 1.11 6.94 7.50
C PHE A 330 -0.18 6.42 8.13
N TYR A 331 -0.13 5.18 8.68
CA TYR A 331 -1.26 4.53 9.31
C TYR A 331 -0.93 4.07 10.73
N LEU A 332 -1.96 4.06 11.58
CA LEU A 332 -2.02 3.32 12.83
C LEU A 332 -3.08 2.24 12.68
N PHE A 333 -2.77 1.04 13.15
CA PHE A 333 -3.70 -0.07 13.18
C PHE A 333 -3.90 -0.51 14.62
N ILE A 334 -5.08 -0.22 15.15
CA ILE A 334 -5.37 -0.13 16.57
C ILE A 334 -6.36 -1.23 16.92
N LYS A 335 -6.08 -1.98 17.99
CA LYS A 335 -7.01 -2.96 18.54
C LYS A 335 -8.24 -2.23 19.11
N ALA A 336 -9.42 -2.63 18.68
CA ALA A 336 -10.65 -2.00 19.14
C ALA A 336 -10.91 -2.32 20.61
N PRO A 337 -11.20 -1.33 21.46
CA PRO A 337 -11.70 -1.57 22.80
C PRO A 337 -12.94 -2.47 22.76
N GLY A 338 -12.95 -3.53 23.57
CA GLY A 338 -14.03 -4.54 23.54
C GLY A 338 -13.93 -5.57 22.42
N GLY A 339 -12.95 -5.46 21.49
CA GLY A 339 -12.68 -6.46 20.46
C GLY A 339 -13.56 -6.40 19.22
N ASP A 340 -14.60 -5.58 19.18
CA ASP A 340 -15.48 -5.36 18.02
C ASP A 340 -15.17 -4.00 17.37
N ALA A 341 -14.41 -4.05 16.27
CA ALA A 341 -14.00 -2.85 15.55
C ALA A 341 -15.16 -2.18 14.79
N ASN A 342 -16.16 -2.95 14.35
CA ASN A 342 -17.32 -2.41 13.66
C ASN A 342 -18.20 -1.61 14.63
N ALA A 343 -18.55 -2.21 15.77
CA ALA A 343 -19.32 -1.54 16.81
C ALA A 343 -18.58 -0.30 17.34
N PHE A 344 -17.26 -0.39 17.54
CA PHE A 344 -16.45 0.74 17.98
C PHE A 344 -16.42 1.87 16.92
N SER A 345 -16.29 1.55 15.65
CA SER A 345 -16.29 2.53 14.56
C SER A 345 -17.64 3.24 14.41
N GLU A 346 -18.76 2.54 14.60
CA GLU A 346 -20.08 3.18 14.60
C GLU A 346 -20.27 4.12 15.80
N LYS A 347 -19.85 3.72 17.02
CA LYS A 347 -19.83 4.63 18.20
C LYS A 347 -18.95 5.87 17.97
N ALA A 348 -17.82 5.71 17.26
CA ALA A 348 -16.93 6.82 16.91
C ALA A 348 -17.58 7.77 15.88
N LYS A 349 -18.27 7.22 14.89
CA LYS A 349 -18.98 7.94 13.84
C LYS A 349 -20.11 8.83 14.39
N GLU A 350 -20.78 8.42 15.47
CA GLU A 350 -21.75 9.26 16.20
C GLU A 350 -21.13 10.56 16.77
N ARG A 351 -19.80 10.61 16.84
CA ARG A 351 -19.00 11.76 17.31
C ARG A 351 -18.18 12.40 16.20
N ASP A 352 -18.60 12.18 14.97
CA ASP A 352 -17.94 12.68 13.76
C ASP A 352 -16.46 12.24 13.63
N LEU A 353 -16.09 11.11 14.27
CA LEU A 353 -14.77 10.48 14.20
C LEU A 353 -14.86 9.23 13.30
N LEU A 354 -14.24 9.30 12.11
CA LEU A 354 -14.35 8.26 11.08
C LEU A 354 -13.13 7.35 11.09
N LEU A 355 -13.37 6.08 11.42
CA LEU A 355 -12.36 5.02 11.57
C LEU A 355 -12.69 3.87 10.62
N VAL A 356 -11.68 3.19 10.08
CA VAL A 356 -11.91 2.09 9.13
C VAL A 356 -11.77 0.74 9.84
N PRO A 357 -12.84 -0.06 9.98
CA PRO A 357 -12.76 -1.41 10.56
C PRO A 357 -11.80 -2.32 9.81
N GLY A 358 -11.15 -3.23 10.56
CA GLY A 358 -10.07 -4.08 10.07
C GLY A 358 -10.51 -5.31 9.29
N ASP A 359 -11.82 -5.60 9.24
CA ASP A 359 -12.36 -6.78 8.57
C ASP A 359 -11.99 -6.84 7.09
N GLY A 360 -12.11 -5.71 6.39
CA GLY A 360 -11.71 -5.61 4.98
C GLY A 360 -10.21 -5.82 4.74
N PHE A 361 -9.38 -5.62 5.76
CA PHE A 361 -7.94 -5.87 5.71
C PHE A 361 -7.56 -7.31 6.13
N GLY A 362 -8.55 -8.18 6.41
CA GLY A 362 -8.33 -9.54 6.89
C GLY A 362 -7.89 -9.64 8.35
N CYS A 363 -8.18 -8.62 9.16
CA CYS A 363 -7.80 -8.57 10.59
C CYS A 363 -8.94 -7.97 11.43
N PRO A 364 -10.02 -8.73 11.68
CA PRO A 364 -11.11 -8.27 12.53
C PRO A 364 -10.64 -7.94 13.95
N GLY A 365 -11.39 -7.10 14.64
CA GLY A 365 -11.03 -6.63 15.98
C GLY A 365 -10.03 -5.48 16.02
N TYR A 366 -9.54 -5.02 14.87
CA TYR A 366 -8.68 -3.85 14.71
C TYR A 366 -9.36 -2.80 13.83
N PHE A 367 -8.96 -1.54 13.95
CA PHE A 367 -9.35 -0.46 13.04
C PHE A 367 -8.14 0.35 12.60
N ARG A 368 -8.22 0.90 11.39
CA ARG A 368 -7.18 1.75 10.81
C ARG A 368 -7.54 3.21 10.94
N ILE A 369 -6.55 4.04 11.27
CA ILE A 369 -6.56 5.49 11.07
C ILE A 369 -5.35 5.90 10.22
N CYS A 370 -5.51 6.96 9.40
CA CYS A 370 -4.40 7.55 8.66
C CYS A 370 -3.99 8.87 9.30
N TYR A 371 -2.68 9.10 9.54
CA TYR A 371 -2.19 10.37 10.09
C TYR A 371 -1.69 11.36 9.02
N CYS A 372 -2.04 11.12 7.76
CA CYS A 372 -1.87 12.09 6.68
C CYS A 372 -3.01 13.13 6.67
N VAL A 373 -3.17 13.82 7.80
CA VAL A 373 -4.17 14.86 8.07
C VAL A 373 -3.49 16.08 8.69
N SER A 374 -4.20 17.17 8.91
CA SER A 374 -3.63 18.33 9.58
C SER A 374 -3.28 18.02 11.05
N TYR A 375 -2.20 18.62 11.54
CA TYR A 375 -1.81 18.46 12.95
C TYR A 375 -2.87 19.00 13.92
N ASP A 376 -3.55 20.08 13.53
CA ASP A 376 -4.66 20.66 14.30
C ASP A 376 -5.82 19.67 14.46
N MET A 377 -6.23 19.00 13.38
CA MET A 377 -7.26 17.97 13.44
C MET A 377 -6.87 16.85 14.42
N ILE A 378 -5.61 16.44 14.44
CA ILE A 378 -5.11 15.44 15.38
C ILE A 378 -5.33 15.91 16.81
N GLN A 379 -4.89 17.12 17.15
CA GLN A 379 -5.01 17.66 18.51
C GLN A 379 -6.46 17.77 18.97
N ARG A 380 -7.36 18.19 18.09
CA ARG A 380 -8.81 18.33 18.39
C ARG A 380 -9.52 16.99 18.51
N SER A 381 -9.04 15.94 17.84
CA SER A 381 -9.64 14.60 17.90
C SER A 381 -9.25 13.80 19.15
N LEU A 382 -8.10 14.06 19.78
CA LEU A 382 -7.63 13.31 20.96
C LEU A 382 -8.64 13.28 22.13
N PRO A 383 -9.34 14.38 22.48
CA PRO A 383 -10.40 14.33 23.49
C PRO A 383 -11.57 13.40 23.13
N VAL A 384 -11.88 13.25 21.83
CA VAL A 384 -12.95 12.36 21.36
C VAL A 384 -12.53 10.90 21.56
N PHE A 385 -11.30 10.53 21.20
CA PHE A 385 -10.75 9.20 21.50
C PHE A 385 -10.77 8.88 22.99
N ARG A 386 -10.38 9.82 23.84
CA ARG A 386 -10.44 9.65 25.31
C ARG A 386 -11.84 9.37 25.82
N ALA A 387 -12.85 10.08 25.32
CA ALA A 387 -14.23 9.89 25.70
C ALA A 387 -14.81 8.53 25.24
N LEU A 388 -14.29 7.98 24.16
CA LEU A 388 -14.73 6.68 23.64
C LEU A 388 -14.17 5.52 24.46
N ILE A 389 -12.89 5.56 24.85
CA ILE A 389 -12.29 4.47 25.63
C ILE A 389 -12.83 4.40 27.06
N ASN A 390 -13.13 5.55 27.69
CA ASN A 390 -13.68 5.61 29.04
C ASN A 390 -15.10 4.99 29.13
N LYS A 391 -15.93 5.16 28.10
CA LYS A 391 -17.27 4.56 28.03
C LYS A 391 -17.23 3.04 27.80
N SER A 392 -16.25 2.56 27.03
CA SER A 392 -16.07 1.10 26.82
C SER A 392 -15.63 0.37 28.10
N GLY A 393 -15.01 1.08 29.05
CA GLY A 393 -14.65 0.53 30.37
C GLY A 393 -15.82 0.45 31.35
N THR A 394 -16.80 1.36 31.29
CA THR A 394 -18.02 1.34 32.12
C THR A 394 -19.03 0.30 31.65
N ASP A 395 -19.25 0.16 30.34
CA ASP A 395 -20.14 -0.86 29.79
C ASP A 395 -19.68 -2.30 30.16
N ALA A 396 -18.36 -2.55 30.20
CA ALA A 396 -17.79 -3.85 30.61
C ALA A 396 -17.82 -4.11 32.13
N ALA A 397 -18.00 -3.09 32.95
CA ALA A 397 -18.15 -3.23 34.41
C ALA A 397 -19.62 -3.52 34.77
N GLU A 398 -20.58 -2.90 34.09
CA GLU A 398 -22.01 -3.14 34.31
C GLU A 398 -22.45 -4.56 33.90
N GLU A 399 -21.87 -5.13 32.84
CA GLU A 399 -22.14 -6.53 32.41
C GLU A 399 -21.55 -7.59 33.38
N ARG A 400 -20.62 -7.22 34.30
CA ARG A 400 -20.04 -8.17 35.27
C ARG A 400 -20.77 -8.17 36.60
N ASP A 401 -21.55 -7.15 36.90
CA ASP A 401 -22.35 -7.08 38.14
C ASP A 401 -23.74 -7.73 37.99
N ASP A 402 -24.15 -8.13 36.74
CA ASP A 402 -25.41 -8.82 36.44
C ASP A 402 -25.25 -10.34 36.26
N LEU A 403 -24.07 -10.95 36.55
CA LEU A 403 -23.80 -12.38 36.59
C LEU A 403 -23.42 -12.86 37.96
#